data_9495c1bbc48fbacf5317b51811c811b6
#
_entry.id   9495c1bbc48fbacf5317b51811c811b6
#
_cell.length_a   1.000
_cell.length_b   1.000
_cell.length_c   1.000
_cell.angle_alpha   90.00
_cell.angle_beta   90.00
_cell.angle_gamma   90.00
#
_symmetry.space_group_name_H-M   'P 1'
#
loop_
_entity.id
_entity.type
_entity.pdbx_description
1 polymer ?
#
loop_
_entity_poly.entity_id
_entity_poly.type
_entity_poly.pdbx_seq_one_letter_code
_entity_poly.pdbx_strand_id
1 'polypeptide(L)'
;MMLELIQQAAPIAAQLKVRAATIAVAESSTGGLVAASLLAQPGASAYFLGGAVVYTRQARAALLGITEEMMAGMRPASEAYALLLARTVRQRFGAAWGIAESGAAGPAGNRYGDPPGHACIAVAGEIERVVTLATGHGNRLRNMAAFASATLALLSEASGGTMIA
;
A
#
# COMPACT_ATOMS: atom_id res chain seq x y z
N MET A 1 8.27 -6.94 -14.38
CA MET A 1 7.27 -6.65 -13.33
C MET A 1 7.86 -6.83 -11.93
N MET A 2 8.02 -8.05 -11.41
CA MET A 2 8.49 -8.23 -10.01
C MET A 2 9.92 -7.70 -9.80
N LEU A 3 10.83 -7.94 -10.72
CA LEU A 3 12.21 -7.43 -10.63
C LEU A 3 12.25 -5.89 -10.62
N GLU A 4 11.43 -5.21 -11.39
CA GLU A 4 11.33 -3.75 -11.41
C GLU A 4 10.85 -3.19 -10.07
N LEU A 5 9.84 -3.81 -9.46
CA LEU A 5 9.35 -3.44 -8.14
C LEU A 5 10.43 -3.66 -7.05
N ILE A 6 11.18 -4.77 -7.13
CA ILE A 6 12.31 -5.04 -6.23
C ILE A 6 13.41 -3.97 -6.38
N GLN A 7 13.74 -3.58 -7.61
CA GLN A 7 14.71 -2.52 -7.87
C GLN A 7 14.23 -1.17 -7.33
N GLN A 8 12.94 -0.85 -7.49
CA GLN A 8 12.34 0.36 -6.95
C GLN A 8 12.34 0.37 -5.41
N ALA A 9 12.18 -0.79 -4.77
CA ALA A 9 12.19 -0.90 -3.31
C ALA A 9 13.59 -0.77 -2.69
N ALA A 10 14.66 -0.98 -3.45
CA ALA A 10 16.02 -0.97 -2.92
C ALA A 10 16.44 0.36 -2.25
N PRO A 11 16.26 1.54 -2.86
CA PRO A 11 16.58 2.81 -2.20
C PRO A 11 15.69 3.08 -0.99
N ILE A 12 14.43 2.65 -1.01
CA ILE A 12 13.49 2.78 0.11
C ILE A 12 14.00 1.98 1.31
N ALA A 13 14.39 0.72 1.07
CA ALA A 13 14.94 -0.15 2.10
C ALA A 13 16.24 0.42 2.71
N ALA A 14 17.12 0.95 1.88
CA ALA A 14 18.34 1.60 2.35
C ALA A 14 18.03 2.80 3.26
N GLN A 15 17.08 3.62 2.86
CA GLN A 15 16.66 4.80 3.62
C GLN A 15 16.00 4.43 4.95
N LEU A 16 15.09 3.45 4.96
CA LEU A 16 14.46 2.96 6.19
C LEU A 16 15.51 2.43 7.18
N LYS A 17 16.51 1.69 6.69
CA LYS A 17 17.63 1.22 7.53
C LYS A 17 18.46 2.37 8.11
N VAL A 18 18.83 3.35 7.31
CA VAL A 18 19.62 4.52 7.77
C VAL A 18 18.87 5.31 8.83
N ARG A 19 17.56 5.43 8.70
CA ARG A 19 16.71 6.14 9.66
C ARG A 19 16.28 5.31 10.86
N ALA A 20 16.62 4.03 10.90
CA ALA A 20 16.10 3.06 11.86
C ALA A 20 14.55 3.09 11.92
N ALA A 21 13.90 3.33 10.79
CA ALA A 21 12.45 3.45 10.66
C ALA A 21 11.85 2.12 10.20
N THR A 22 10.73 1.74 10.78
CA THR A 22 10.03 0.50 10.50
C THR A 22 8.77 0.75 9.65
N ILE A 23 8.34 -0.29 8.92
CA ILE A 23 7.15 -0.22 8.08
C ILE A 23 6.24 -1.43 8.24
N ALA A 24 4.94 -1.19 8.16
CA ALA A 24 3.90 -2.20 7.99
C ALA A 24 3.03 -1.88 6.78
N VAL A 25 2.51 -2.91 6.11
CA VAL A 25 1.84 -2.79 4.80
C VAL A 25 0.44 -3.40 4.86
N ALA A 26 -0.56 -2.69 4.33
CA ALA A 26 -1.90 -3.22 4.11
C ALA A 26 -2.22 -3.15 2.61
N GLU A 27 -2.33 -4.30 1.97
CA GLU A 27 -2.57 -4.41 0.54
C GLU A 27 -3.97 -4.95 0.25
N SER A 28 -4.59 -4.47 -0.80
CA SER A 28 -5.82 -5.03 -1.33
C SER A 28 -5.58 -5.61 -2.73
N SER A 29 -5.74 -4.83 -3.77
CA SER A 29 -5.62 -5.31 -5.15
C SER A 29 -4.18 -5.56 -5.61
N THR A 30 -3.18 -5.06 -4.93
CA THR A 30 -1.76 -5.39 -5.18
C THR A 30 -1.38 -6.79 -4.73
N GLY A 31 -2.13 -7.37 -3.78
CA GLY A 31 -2.07 -8.81 -3.48
C GLY A 31 -0.75 -9.33 -2.91
N GLY A 32 0.04 -8.48 -2.24
CA GLY A 32 1.33 -8.84 -1.65
C GLY A 32 2.54 -8.36 -2.43
N LEU A 33 2.37 -7.69 -3.57
CA LEU A 33 3.49 -7.22 -4.41
C LEU A 33 4.36 -6.18 -3.70
N VAL A 34 3.77 -5.28 -2.91
CA VAL A 34 4.48 -4.26 -2.14
C VAL A 34 5.30 -4.91 -1.03
N ALA A 35 4.67 -5.76 -0.24
CA ALA A 35 5.34 -6.50 0.84
C ALA A 35 6.47 -7.38 0.30
N ALA A 36 6.23 -8.12 -0.77
CA ALA A 36 7.24 -8.96 -1.41
C ALA A 36 8.44 -8.14 -1.91
N SER A 37 8.21 -6.96 -2.48
CA SER A 37 9.27 -6.10 -3.00
C SER A 37 10.16 -5.54 -1.88
N LEU A 38 9.56 -5.15 -0.76
CA LEU A 38 10.28 -4.68 0.43
C LEU A 38 11.03 -5.83 1.12
N LEU A 39 10.42 -7.02 1.21
CA LEU A 39 11.05 -8.20 1.81
C LEU A 39 12.20 -8.78 0.98
N ALA A 40 12.19 -8.58 -0.34
CA ALA A 40 13.24 -9.08 -1.22
C ALA A 40 14.61 -8.40 -1.02
N GLN A 41 14.66 -7.31 -0.23
CA GLN A 41 15.89 -6.59 0.04
C GLN A 41 16.71 -7.25 1.16
N PRO A 42 18.02 -7.42 1.00
CA PRO A 42 18.87 -7.91 2.09
C PRO A 42 18.74 -7.04 3.35
N GLY A 43 18.58 -7.69 4.50
CA GLY A 43 18.42 -7.00 5.77
C GLY A 43 17.03 -6.44 6.02
N ALA A 44 15.99 -6.93 5.35
CA ALA A 44 14.61 -6.49 5.50
C ALA A 44 14.09 -6.61 6.95
N SER A 45 14.61 -7.53 7.75
CA SER A 45 14.26 -7.69 9.17
C SER A 45 14.54 -6.45 10.03
N ALA A 46 15.38 -5.54 9.56
CA ALA A 46 15.69 -4.30 10.28
C ALA A 46 14.55 -3.26 10.17
N TYR A 47 13.68 -3.35 9.18
CA TYR A 47 12.64 -2.34 8.94
C TYR A 47 11.26 -2.91 8.64
N PHE A 48 11.13 -4.10 8.08
CA PHE A 48 9.83 -4.66 7.68
C PHE A 48 9.23 -5.45 8.85
N LEU A 49 8.15 -4.95 9.44
CA LEU A 49 7.49 -5.60 10.58
C LEU A 49 6.43 -6.61 10.15
N GLY A 50 5.78 -6.37 9.03
CA GLY A 50 4.74 -7.26 8.55
C GLY A 50 3.78 -6.59 7.58
N GLY A 51 2.85 -7.39 7.05
CA GLY A 51 1.83 -6.91 6.14
C GLY A 51 0.63 -7.83 6.10
N ALA A 52 -0.48 -7.30 5.60
CA ALA A 52 -1.73 -8.02 5.44
C ALA A 52 -2.32 -7.77 4.05
N VAL A 53 -2.80 -8.84 3.40
CA VAL A 53 -3.62 -8.73 2.19
C VAL A 53 -5.09 -8.72 2.62
N VAL A 54 -5.69 -7.53 2.61
CA VAL A 54 -7.05 -7.27 3.12
C VAL A 54 -8.04 -7.10 1.97
N TYR A 55 -8.03 -8.03 1.05
CA TYR A 55 -8.80 -7.95 -0.20
C TYR A 55 -10.31 -7.99 0.01
N THR A 56 -10.77 -8.64 1.06
CA THR A 56 -12.18 -8.78 1.37
C THR A 56 -12.56 -8.08 2.67
N ARG A 57 -13.87 -7.81 2.84
CA ARG A 57 -14.45 -7.34 4.10
C ARG A 57 -14.09 -8.25 5.27
N GLN A 58 -14.13 -9.57 5.05
CA GLN A 58 -13.78 -10.55 6.05
C GLN A 58 -12.28 -10.47 6.42
N ALA A 59 -11.39 -10.34 5.42
CA ALA A 59 -9.95 -10.26 5.64
C ALA A 59 -9.57 -9.01 6.43
N ARG A 60 -10.13 -7.83 6.11
CA ARG A 60 -9.83 -6.60 6.86
C ARG A 60 -10.28 -6.68 8.32
N ALA A 61 -11.43 -7.30 8.58
CA ALA A 61 -11.91 -7.52 9.94
C ALA A 61 -11.01 -8.49 10.70
N ALA A 62 -10.68 -9.63 10.10
CA ALA A 62 -9.88 -10.67 10.72
C ALA A 62 -8.42 -10.24 10.97
N LEU A 63 -7.78 -9.61 10.00
CA LEU A 63 -6.36 -9.27 10.05
C LEU A 63 -6.07 -7.91 10.66
N LEU A 64 -6.90 -6.90 10.40
CA LEU A 64 -6.70 -5.54 10.89
C LEU A 64 -7.71 -5.11 11.96
N GLY A 65 -8.72 -5.91 12.26
CA GLY A 65 -9.75 -5.57 13.24
C GLY A 65 -10.61 -4.38 12.83
N ILE A 66 -10.68 -4.07 11.54
CA ILE A 66 -11.51 -2.97 11.02
C ILE A 66 -12.95 -3.43 11.02
N THR A 67 -13.74 -2.83 11.90
CA THR A 67 -15.17 -3.12 12.08
C THR A 67 -16.03 -2.32 11.10
N GLU A 68 -17.31 -2.68 11.00
CA GLU A 68 -18.26 -1.91 10.20
C GLU A 68 -18.50 -0.50 10.76
N GLU A 69 -18.40 -0.33 12.07
CA GLU A 69 -18.48 0.99 12.70
C GLU A 69 -17.32 1.89 12.29
N MET A 70 -16.11 1.34 12.22
CA MET A 70 -14.93 2.07 11.71
C MET A 70 -15.08 2.45 10.24
N MET A 71 -15.92 1.71 9.49
CA MET A 71 -16.23 1.98 8.09
C MET A 71 -17.40 2.94 7.90
N ALA A 72 -18.03 3.44 8.96
CA ALA A 72 -19.24 4.26 8.87
C ALA A 72 -19.09 5.40 7.87
N GLY A 73 -19.91 5.41 6.80
CA GLY A 73 -19.87 6.41 5.74
C GLY A 73 -18.69 6.29 4.76
N MET A 74 -17.80 5.32 4.95
CA MET A 74 -16.62 5.08 4.11
C MET A 74 -16.85 3.90 3.17
N ARG A 75 -16.45 4.03 1.90
CA ARG A 75 -16.44 2.92 0.96
C ARG A 75 -15.02 2.43 0.71
N PRO A 76 -14.80 1.13 0.40
CA PRO A 76 -13.52 0.64 -0.12
C PRO A 76 -13.11 1.38 -1.40
N ALA A 77 -11.84 1.30 -1.76
CA ALA A 77 -11.25 2.00 -2.90
C ALA A 77 -11.47 3.53 -2.89
N SER A 78 -11.52 4.13 -1.72
CA SER A 78 -11.56 5.58 -1.50
C SER A 78 -10.30 6.05 -0.77
N GLU A 79 -9.97 7.32 -0.88
CA GLU A 79 -8.83 7.93 -0.18
C GLU A 79 -8.96 7.79 1.34
N ALA A 80 -10.15 8.04 1.87
CA ALA A 80 -10.43 7.88 3.30
C ALA A 80 -10.20 6.44 3.78
N TYR A 81 -10.60 5.45 2.97
CA TYR A 81 -10.37 4.04 3.29
C TYR A 81 -8.90 3.65 3.21
N ALA A 82 -8.17 4.09 2.18
CA ALA A 82 -6.74 3.84 2.08
C ALA A 82 -5.98 4.41 3.29
N LEU A 83 -6.34 5.62 3.75
CA LEU A 83 -5.76 6.24 4.93
C LEU A 83 -6.11 5.48 6.21
N LEU A 84 -7.36 5.00 6.35
CA LEU A 84 -7.75 4.13 7.47
C LEU A 84 -6.90 2.86 7.52
N LEU A 85 -6.69 2.20 6.37
CA LEU A 85 -5.84 1.01 6.29
C LEU A 85 -4.39 1.31 6.72
N ALA A 86 -3.80 2.40 6.19
CA ALA A 86 -2.42 2.79 6.49
C ALA A 86 -2.22 3.11 7.98
N ARG A 87 -3.13 3.86 8.58
CA ARG A 87 -3.12 4.18 10.02
C ARG A 87 -3.28 2.92 10.86
N THR A 88 -4.22 2.05 10.50
CA THR A 88 -4.52 0.83 11.27
C THR A 88 -3.37 -0.15 11.24
N VAL A 89 -2.77 -0.43 10.07
CA VAL A 89 -1.63 -1.34 9.99
C VAL A 89 -0.41 -0.77 10.72
N ARG A 90 -0.15 0.53 10.59
CA ARG A 90 0.90 1.22 11.35
C ARG A 90 0.73 1.03 12.86
N GLN A 91 -0.46 1.28 13.37
CA GLN A 91 -0.76 1.20 14.79
C GLN A 91 -0.65 -0.24 15.32
N ARG A 92 -1.19 -1.21 14.58
CA ARG A 92 -1.18 -2.62 15.01
C ARG A 92 0.21 -3.20 15.13
N PHE A 93 1.14 -2.78 14.29
CA PHE A 93 2.53 -3.22 14.32
C PHE A 93 3.45 -2.31 15.13
N GLY A 94 2.99 -1.16 15.60
CA GLY A 94 3.85 -0.16 16.22
C GLY A 94 4.92 0.36 15.26
N ALA A 95 4.61 0.42 13.96
CA ALA A 95 5.54 0.83 12.93
C ALA A 95 5.72 2.36 12.87
N ALA A 96 6.88 2.82 12.41
CA ALA A 96 7.09 4.24 12.09
C ALA A 96 6.22 4.66 10.90
N TRP A 97 6.08 3.79 9.90
CA TRP A 97 5.28 4.01 8.70
C TRP A 97 4.25 2.90 8.49
N GLY A 98 3.06 3.28 8.09
CA GLY A 98 2.05 2.39 7.54
C GLY A 98 1.78 2.79 6.10
N ILE A 99 1.68 1.82 5.19
CA ILE A 99 1.32 2.09 3.81
C ILE A 99 0.20 1.17 3.38
N ALA A 100 -0.71 1.68 2.56
CA ALA A 100 -1.86 0.91 2.11
C ALA A 100 -2.27 1.24 0.68
N GLU A 101 -2.88 0.25 0.04
CA GLU A 101 -3.49 0.37 -1.28
C GLU A 101 -4.86 -0.29 -1.28
N SER A 102 -5.82 0.31 -1.99
CA SER A 102 -7.12 -0.29 -2.27
C SER A 102 -7.65 0.21 -3.60
N GLY A 103 -8.01 -0.71 -4.50
CA GLY A 103 -8.42 -0.35 -5.86
C GLY A 103 -9.24 -1.41 -6.58
N ALA A 104 -9.47 -1.13 -7.86
CA ALA A 104 -10.14 -1.99 -8.83
C ALA A 104 -9.16 -2.36 -9.96
N ALA A 105 -8.44 -3.47 -9.79
CA ALA A 105 -7.41 -3.86 -10.77
C ALA A 105 -7.99 -4.28 -12.14
N GLY A 106 -9.26 -4.66 -12.21
CA GLY A 106 -9.90 -5.05 -13.45
C GLY A 106 -10.14 -6.58 -13.58
N PRO A 107 -10.66 -7.06 -14.70
CA PRO A 107 -10.98 -6.34 -15.94
C PRO A 107 -12.19 -5.41 -15.87
N ALA A 108 -13.11 -5.63 -14.92
CA ALA A 108 -14.25 -4.76 -14.63
C ALA A 108 -13.92 -3.77 -13.51
N GLY A 109 -14.68 -2.69 -13.41
CA GLY A 109 -14.69 -1.81 -12.28
C GLY A 109 -15.24 -2.46 -11.01
N ASN A 110 -15.28 -1.72 -9.92
CA ASN A 110 -15.86 -2.19 -8.67
C ASN A 110 -17.35 -1.84 -8.55
N ARG A 111 -18.02 -2.41 -7.53
CA ARG A 111 -19.44 -2.15 -7.25
C ARG A 111 -19.73 -0.71 -6.82
N TYR A 112 -18.73 0.10 -6.55
CA TYR A 112 -18.86 1.49 -6.10
C TYR A 112 -18.82 2.49 -7.24
N GLY A 113 -18.68 2.03 -8.50
CA GLY A 113 -18.66 2.86 -9.70
C GLY A 113 -17.28 3.29 -10.17
N ASP A 114 -16.20 2.85 -9.52
CA ASP A 114 -14.85 3.14 -10.00
C ASP A 114 -14.51 2.26 -11.22
N PRO A 115 -13.90 2.83 -12.26
CA PRO A 115 -13.48 2.06 -13.42
C PRO A 115 -12.31 1.13 -13.09
N PRO A 116 -12.03 0.13 -13.94
CA PRO A 116 -10.82 -0.67 -13.80
C PRO A 116 -9.58 0.23 -13.96
N GLY A 117 -8.56 -0.01 -13.14
CA GLY A 117 -7.37 0.83 -13.09
C GLY A 117 -7.41 1.95 -12.07
N HIS A 118 -8.50 2.09 -11.32
CA HIS A 118 -8.60 3.00 -10.18
C HIS A 118 -7.97 2.40 -8.92
N ALA A 119 -7.13 3.16 -8.22
CA ALA A 119 -6.62 2.81 -6.91
C ALA A 119 -6.41 4.04 -6.04
N CYS A 120 -6.68 3.91 -4.75
CA CYS A 120 -6.31 4.88 -3.73
C CYS A 120 -5.17 4.31 -2.89
N ILE A 121 -4.15 5.11 -2.65
CA ILE A 121 -2.93 4.75 -1.95
C ILE A 121 -2.70 5.75 -0.84
N ALA A 122 -2.32 5.28 0.34
CA ALA A 122 -2.05 6.15 1.48
C ALA A 122 -0.79 5.74 2.22
N VAL A 123 -0.10 6.72 2.76
CA VAL A 123 0.98 6.55 3.73
C VAL A 123 0.62 7.30 5.01
N ALA A 124 0.93 6.69 6.16
CA ALA A 124 0.78 7.29 7.49
C ALA A 124 2.07 7.11 8.29
N GLY A 125 2.59 8.20 8.82
CA GLY A 125 3.83 8.25 9.61
C GLY A 125 4.04 9.63 10.18
N GLU A 126 5.24 10.18 10.04
CA GLU A 126 5.54 11.58 10.37
C GLU A 126 4.65 12.56 9.59
N ILE A 127 4.33 12.17 8.37
CA ILE A 127 3.35 12.85 7.52
C ILE A 127 2.33 11.84 7.04
N GLU A 128 1.18 12.35 6.61
CA GLU A 128 0.16 11.55 5.93
C GLU A 128 -0.03 12.10 4.53
N ARG A 129 -0.09 11.19 3.56
CA ARG A 129 -0.41 11.50 2.17
C ARG A 129 -1.34 10.46 1.59
N VAL A 130 -2.20 10.91 0.72
CA VAL A 130 -3.11 10.05 -0.05
C VAL A 130 -3.05 10.46 -1.50
N VAL A 131 -3.05 9.50 -2.39
CA VAL A 131 -3.13 9.73 -3.84
C VAL A 131 -4.13 8.78 -4.47
N THR A 132 -4.79 9.25 -5.51
CA THR A 132 -5.65 8.43 -6.37
C THR A 132 -4.97 8.25 -7.72
N LEU A 133 -4.84 7.00 -8.14
CA LEU A 133 -4.29 6.60 -9.44
C LEU A 133 -5.40 6.11 -10.36
N ALA A 134 -5.30 6.48 -11.64
CA ALA A 134 -6.14 5.94 -12.71
C ALA A 134 -5.26 5.54 -13.89
N THR A 135 -5.18 4.25 -14.19
CA THR A 135 -4.35 3.75 -15.31
C THR A 135 -5.06 3.82 -16.66
N GLY A 136 -6.38 3.92 -16.66
CA GLY A 136 -7.19 4.02 -17.88
C GLY A 136 -7.37 2.72 -18.65
N HIS A 137 -7.05 1.55 -18.08
CA HIS A 137 -7.22 0.25 -18.74
C HIS A 137 -7.63 -0.86 -17.77
N GLY A 138 -8.16 -1.97 -18.35
CA GLY A 138 -8.65 -3.11 -17.59
C GLY A 138 -7.68 -4.30 -17.45
N ASN A 139 -6.42 -4.14 -17.80
CA ASN A 139 -5.45 -5.24 -17.66
C ASN A 139 -5.07 -5.43 -16.18
N ARG A 140 -5.66 -6.46 -15.57
CA ARG A 140 -5.53 -6.73 -14.14
C ARG A 140 -4.09 -6.82 -13.66
N LEU A 141 -3.26 -7.61 -14.32
CA LEU A 141 -1.88 -7.83 -13.88
C LEU A 141 -1.03 -6.56 -14.01
N ARG A 142 -1.22 -5.79 -15.09
CA ARG A 142 -0.55 -4.50 -15.26
C ARG A 142 -1.01 -3.48 -14.22
N ASN A 143 -2.29 -3.47 -13.89
CA ASN A 143 -2.83 -2.60 -12.84
C ASN A 143 -2.27 -2.95 -11.47
N MET A 144 -2.21 -4.23 -11.10
CA MET A 144 -1.58 -4.66 -9.85
C MET A 144 -0.13 -4.17 -9.75
N ALA A 145 0.64 -4.28 -10.83
CA ALA A 145 2.02 -3.79 -10.87
C ALA A 145 2.10 -2.25 -10.77
N ALA A 146 1.24 -1.54 -11.50
CA ALA A 146 1.20 -0.07 -11.47
C ALA A 146 0.80 0.45 -10.08
N PHE A 147 -0.16 -0.18 -9.42
CA PHE A 147 -0.58 0.17 -8.07
C PHE A 147 0.55 -0.08 -7.05
N ALA A 148 1.24 -1.21 -7.16
CA ALA A 148 2.38 -1.52 -6.30
C ALA A 148 3.53 -0.52 -6.50
N SER A 149 3.84 -0.18 -7.76
CA SER A 149 4.86 0.82 -8.09
C SER A 149 4.51 2.21 -7.54
N ALA A 150 3.26 2.64 -7.71
CA ALA A 150 2.80 3.93 -7.16
C ALA A 150 2.82 3.92 -5.62
N THR A 151 2.53 2.77 -4.99
CA THR A 151 2.60 2.62 -3.54
C THR A 151 4.03 2.76 -3.02
N LEU A 152 5.00 2.14 -3.68
CA LEU A 152 6.42 2.29 -3.35
C LEU A 152 6.91 3.73 -3.59
N ALA A 153 6.47 4.37 -4.68
CA ALA A 153 6.81 5.76 -4.98
C ALA A 153 6.32 6.72 -3.88
N LEU A 154 5.05 6.59 -3.46
CA LEU A 154 4.50 7.41 -2.38
C LEU A 154 5.24 7.21 -1.05
N LEU A 155 5.64 5.99 -0.73
CA LEU A 155 6.46 5.70 0.46
C LEU A 155 7.83 6.36 0.35
N SER A 156 8.49 6.27 -0.80
CA SER A 156 9.79 6.91 -1.06
C SER A 156 9.72 8.42 -0.83
N GLU A 157 8.73 9.08 -1.41
CA GLU A 157 8.53 10.52 -1.26
C GLU A 157 8.24 10.92 0.20
N ALA A 158 7.34 10.20 0.86
CA ALA A 158 6.92 10.51 2.23
C ALA A 158 8.05 10.29 3.24
N SER A 159 8.86 9.25 3.06
CA SER A 159 10.00 8.96 3.93
C SER A 159 11.23 9.84 3.64
N GLY A 160 11.14 10.80 2.72
CA GLY A 160 12.19 11.77 2.40
C GLY A 160 13.24 11.24 1.44
N GLY A 161 12.88 10.24 0.60
CA GLY A 161 13.71 9.77 -0.51
C GLY A 161 13.64 10.74 -1.68
N THR A 162 14.80 11.24 -2.12
CA THR A 162 14.88 11.91 -3.41
C THR A 162 14.69 10.86 -4.50
N MET A 163 13.64 10.98 -5.30
CA MET A 163 13.54 10.18 -6.51
C MET A 163 14.77 10.46 -7.37
N ILE A 164 15.61 9.45 -7.58
CA ILE A 164 16.63 9.54 -8.62
C ILE A 164 15.88 9.45 -9.94
N ALA A 165 15.84 10.56 -10.65
CA ALA A 165 15.24 10.67 -11.96
C ALA A 165 15.96 9.78 -12.99
#